data_7d2d1370f83bccd93ef2a8748c36019e
#
_entry.id   7d2d1370f83bccd93ef2a8748c36019e
#
_cell.length_a   1.000
_cell.length_b   1.000
_cell.length_c   1.000
_cell.angle_alpha   90.00
_cell.angle_beta   90.00
_cell.angle_gamma   90.00
#
_symmetry.space_group_name_H-M   'P 1'
#
loop_
_entity.id
_entity.type
_entity.pdbx_description
1 polymer ?
#
loop_
_entity_poly.entity_id
_entity_poly.type
_entity_poly.pdbx_seq_one_letter_code
_entity_poly.pdbx_strand_id
1 'polypeptide(L)'
;AIVNEIKANGGEAMFLTTDVMNRELLEQNLADILKAYGRIDALLNAAGGNMPGATIAPTGTFFDLKIEEFQRVLELNLTGTVLPTQVFLKPMVEQKTGAIVNFSSMAAFRPMTRVAGYAAAKAGISNFTAFMATEVAKKFGEGIRVNAIAPGFFLTEQNR
;
A
#
# COMPACT_ATOMS: atom_id res chain seq x y z
N ALA A 1 12.81 -17.69 -1.51
CA ALA A 1 13.09 -18.01 -0.09
C ALA A 1 11.78 -18.13 0.71
N ILE A 2 11.02 -17.04 0.92
CA ILE A 2 9.81 -16.99 1.79
C ILE A 2 8.72 -17.99 1.38
N VAL A 3 8.41 -18.13 0.08
CA VAL A 3 7.41 -19.11 -0.40
C VAL A 3 7.76 -20.53 0.03
N ASN A 4 9.04 -20.91 -0.06
CA ASN A 4 9.48 -22.25 0.33
C ASN A 4 9.40 -22.45 1.86
N GLU A 5 9.68 -21.41 2.63
CA GLU A 5 9.55 -21.42 4.08
C GLU A 5 8.09 -21.60 4.52
N ILE A 6 7.16 -20.85 3.92
CA ILE A 6 5.73 -20.99 4.20
C ILE A 6 5.25 -22.41 3.89
N LYS A 7 5.64 -22.96 2.72
CA LYS A 7 5.26 -24.32 2.32
C LYS A 7 5.87 -25.39 3.24
N ALA A 8 7.13 -25.20 3.66
CA ALA A 8 7.78 -26.12 4.62
C ALA A 8 7.07 -26.16 6.00
N ASN A 9 6.42 -25.07 6.37
CA ASN A 9 5.64 -24.95 7.60
C ASN A 9 4.15 -25.33 7.41
N GLY A 10 3.78 -25.98 6.30
CA GLY A 10 2.44 -26.49 6.03
C GLY A 10 1.46 -25.43 5.51
N GLY A 11 1.91 -24.23 5.19
CA GLY A 11 1.11 -23.21 4.55
C GLY A 11 1.16 -23.27 3.03
N GLU A 12 0.27 -22.51 2.38
CA GLU A 12 0.26 -22.34 0.93
C GLU A 12 0.74 -20.92 0.57
N ALA A 13 1.55 -20.82 -0.46
CA ALA A 13 2.02 -19.54 -0.99
C ALA A 13 2.40 -19.63 -2.46
N MET A 14 2.17 -18.54 -3.18
CA MET A 14 2.66 -18.34 -4.54
C MET A 14 3.37 -16.99 -4.64
N PHE A 15 4.28 -16.88 -5.59
CA PHE A 15 4.96 -15.63 -5.93
C PHE A 15 4.45 -15.13 -7.28
N LEU A 16 4.09 -13.86 -7.33
CA LEU A 16 3.71 -13.16 -8.56
C LEU A 16 4.57 -11.91 -8.69
N THR A 17 5.17 -11.73 -9.85
CA THR A 17 5.80 -10.45 -10.17
C THR A 17 4.70 -9.40 -10.28
N THR A 18 4.85 -8.29 -9.56
CA THR A 18 3.81 -7.27 -9.47
C THR A 18 4.42 -5.88 -9.56
N ASP A 19 3.85 -5.04 -10.40
CA ASP A 19 4.01 -3.60 -10.37
C ASP A 19 2.68 -2.98 -9.97
N VAL A 20 2.64 -2.32 -8.80
CA VAL A 20 1.42 -1.69 -8.25
C VAL A 20 0.91 -0.52 -9.08
N MET A 21 1.72 -0.02 -10.03
CA MET A 21 1.36 1.04 -10.97
C MET A 21 0.86 0.48 -12.31
N ASN A 22 0.94 -0.82 -12.54
CA ASN A 22 0.50 -1.46 -13.79
C ASN A 22 -0.82 -2.20 -13.60
N ARG A 23 -1.92 -1.59 -14.07
CA ARG A 23 -3.28 -2.14 -13.96
C ARG A 23 -3.42 -3.52 -14.62
N GLU A 24 -2.89 -3.67 -15.82
CA GLU A 24 -3.03 -4.92 -16.59
C GLU A 24 -2.36 -6.07 -15.86
N LEU A 25 -1.17 -5.82 -15.30
CA LEU A 25 -0.44 -6.82 -14.50
C LEU A 25 -1.19 -7.16 -13.19
N LEU A 26 -1.79 -6.17 -12.54
CA LEU A 26 -2.62 -6.41 -11.35
C LEU A 26 -3.86 -7.25 -11.67
N GLU A 27 -4.52 -6.99 -12.80
CA GLU A 27 -5.69 -7.76 -13.26
C GLU A 27 -5.30 -9.19 -13.65
N GLN A 28 -4.15 -9.38 -14.28
CA GLN A 28 -3.60 -10.72 -14.53
C GLN A 28 -3.29 -11.46 -13.22
N ASN A 29 -2.63 -10.81 -12.28
CA ASN A 29 -2.33 -11.38 -10.97
C ASN A 29 -3.61 -11.74 -10.20
N LEU A 30 -4.65 -10.91 -10.30
CA LEU A 30 -5.96 -11.23 -9.74
C LEU A 30 -6.53 -12.53 -10.32
N ALA A 31 -6.49 -12.68 -11.65
CA ALA A 31 -6.97 -13.89 -12.32
C ALA A 31 -6.20 -15.13 -11.87
N ASP A 32 -4.87 -15.04 -11.76
CA ASP A 32 -4.02 -16.14 -11.30
C ASP A 32 -4.30 -16.54 -9.84
N ILE A 33 -4.52 -15.54 -8.96
CA ILE A 33 -4.90 -15.78 -7.55
C ILE A 33 -6.26 -16.46 -7.47
N LEU A 34 -7.26 -15.97 -8.18
CA LEU A 34 -8.60 -16.57 -8.18
C LEU A 34 -8.61 -17.98 -8.76
N LYS A 35 -7.80 -18.23 -9.77
CA LYS A 35 -7.60 -19.59 -10.33
C LYS A 35 -6.97 -20.54 -9.31
N ALA A 36 -6.01 -20.06 -8.52
CA ALA A 36 -5.28 -20.89 -7.55
C ALA A 36 -6.07 -21.11 -6.25
N TYR A 37 -6.72 -20.08 -5.73
CA TYR A 37 -7.32 -20.09 -4.39
C TYR A 37 -8.83 -19.85 -4.37
N GLY A 38 -9.43 -19.44 -5.49
CA GLY A 38 -10.88 -19.24 -5.64
C GLY A 38 -11.43 -17.97 -4.99
N ARG A 39 -10.66 -17.29 -4.14
CA ARG A 39 -11.12 -16.14 -3.34
C ARG A 39 -10.00 -15.22 -2.90
N ILE A 40 -10.36 -14.04 -2.43
CA ILE A 40 -9.46 -13.09 -1.74
C ILE A 40 -10.13 -12.63 -0.45
N ASP A 41 -9.50 -12.87 0.68
CA ASP A 41 -10.00 -12.49 2.00
C ASP A 41 -9.36 -11.22 2.54
N ALA A 42 -8.10 -10.99 2.19
CA ALA A 42 -7.38 -9.82 2.64
C ALA A 42 -6.45 -9.25 1.55
N LEU A 43 -6.34 -7.92 1.53
CA LEU A 43 -5.36 -7.17 0.74
C LEU A 43 -4.48 -6.35 1.68
N LEU A 44 -3.17 -6.56 1.63
CA LEU A 44 -2.20 -5.74 2.32
C LEU A 44 -1.45 -4.87 1.30
N ASN A 45 -1.73 -3.56 1.28
CA ASN A 45 -1.04 -2.60 0.40
C ASN A 45 0.26 -2.13 1.06
N ALA A 46 1.30 -2.97 0.98
CA ALA A 46 2.60 -2.72 1.60
C ALA A 46 3.66 -2.16 0.66
N ALA A 47 3.38 -2.05 -0.64
CA ALA A 47 4.29 -1.44 -1.60
C ALA A 47 4.42 0.06 -1.36
N GLY A 48 5.64 0.57 -1.36
CA GLY A 48 5.89 2.00 -1.13
C GLY A 48 7.19 2.23 -0.37
N GLY A 49 7.45 3.48 -0.09
CA GLY A 49 8.65 3.92 0.60
C GLY A 49 9.06 5.33 0.18
N ASN A 50 10.11 5.85 0.79
CA ASN A 50 10.72 7.10 0.34
C ASN A 50 11.81 6.81 -0.72
N MET A 51 12.15 7.82 -1.51
CA MET A 51 13.20 7.77 -2.51
C MET A 51 14.34 8.73 -2.14
N PRO A 52 15.61 8.37 -2.40
CA PRO A 52 16.74 9.25 -2.08
C PRO A 52 16.60 10.62 -2.72
N GLY A 53 16.15 10.68 -4.00
CA GLY A 53 15.96 11.94 -4.75
C GLY A 53 14.83 12.84 -4.21
N ALA A 54 13.89 12.30 -3.44
CA ALA A 54 12.82 13.04 -2.78
C ALA A 54 13.16 13.43 -1.32
N THR A 55 14.40 13.18 -0.89
CA THR A 55 14.88 13.53 0.45
C THR A 55 15.76 14.76 0.38
N ILE A 56 15.38 15.84 1.03
CA ILE A 56 16.20 17.05 1.16
C ILE A 56 17.44 16.72 1.96
N ALA A 57 18.63 17.08 1.47
CA ALA A 57 19.89 16.85 2.15
C ALA A 57 19.92 17.51 3.55
N PRO A 58 20.70 17.04 4.53
CA PRO A 58 20.77 17.66 5.86
C PRO A 58 21.13 19.14 5.85
N THR A 59 21.95 19.57 4.88
CA THR A 59 22.38 20.95 4.67
C THR A 59 21.51 21.70 3.66
N GLY A 60 20.53 21.02 3.06
CA GLY A 60 19.63 21.60 2.07
C GLY A 60 18.42 22.28 2.71
N THR A 61 17.65 22.94 1.87
CA THR A 61 16.43 23.66 2.21
C THR A 61 15.25 23.14 1.37
N PHE A 62 14.06 23.64 1.64
CA PHE A 62 12.87 23.29 0.85
C PHE A 62 13.01 23.65 -0.65
N PHE A 63 13.81 24.65 -0.98
CA PHE A 63 14.05 25.05 -2.38
C PHE A 63 14.86 24.02 -3.18
N ASP A 64 15.52 23.08 -2.51
CA ASP A 64 16.29 21.99 -3.14
C ASP A 64 15.41 20.77 -3.44
N LEU A 65 14.13 20.81 -3.09
CA LEU A 65 13.19 19.72 -3.38
C LEU A 65 12.93 19.62 -4.88
N LYS A 66 13.24 18.46 -5.44
CA LYS A 66 12.94 18.14 -6.85
C LYS A 66 11.51 17.73 -7.00
N ILE A 67 10.71 18.48 -7.75
CA ILE A 67 9.27 18.26 -7.94
C ILE A 67 8.99 16.90 -8.59
N GLU A 68 9.81 16.48 -9.53
CA GLU A 68 9.67 15.20 -10.22
C GLU A 68 9.84 14.02 -9.24
N GLU A 69 10.80 14.13 -8.32
CA GLU A 69 11.00 13.09 -7.30
C GLU A 69 9.91 13.11 -6.23
N PHE A 70 9.41 14.29 -5.88
CA PHE A 70 8.23 14.44 -5.02
C PHE A 70 7.02 13.75 -5.65
N GLN A 71 6.74 13.97 -6.94
CA GLN A 71 5.64 13.35 -7.68
C GLN A 71 5.80 11.82 -7.74
N ARG A 72 6.99 11.30 -8.02
CA ARG A 72 7.26 9.85 -8.03
C ARG A 72 6.96 9.19 -6.69
N VAL A 73 7.30 9.85 -5.57
CA VAL A 73 6.99 9.32 -4.23
C VAL A 73 5.49 9.32 -3.97
N LEU A 74 4.76 10.36 -4.41
CA LEU A 74 3.29 10.40 -4.33
C LEU A 74 2.68 9.28 -5.16
N GLU A 75 3.11 9.10 -6.38
CA GLU A 75 2.62 8.06 -7.28
C GLU A 75 2.84 6.67 -6.67
N LEU A 76 4.08 6.34 -6.31
CA LEU A 76 4.38 5.03 -5.75
C LEU A 76 3.57 4.73 -4.48
N ASN A 77 3.48 5.66 -3.56
CA ASN A 77 2.83 5.40 -2.27
C ASN A 77 1.30 5.51 -2.36
N LEU A 78 0.77 6.62 -2.90
CA LEU A 78 -0.67 6.88 -2.90
C LEU A 78 -1.35 6.16 -4.06
N THR A 79 -0.97 6.41 -5.29
CA THR A 79 -1.57 5.74 -6.47
C THR A 79 -1.32 4.24 -6.42
N GLY A 80 -0.11 3.82 -6.01
CA GLY A 80 0.24 2.41 -5.80
C GLY A 80 -0.49 1.71 -4.63
N THR A 81 -1.26 2.45 -3.83
CA THR A 81 -2.23 1.92 -2.86
C THR A 81 -3.64 1.90 -3.46
N VAL A 82 -4.03 2.96 -4.16
CA VAL A 82 -5.37 3.11 -4.75
C VAL A 82 -5.63 2.10 -5.85
N LEU A 83 -4.68 1.93 -6.77
CA LEU A 83 -4.84 1.06 -7.93
C LEU A 83 -5.01 -0.43 -7.57
N PRO A 84 -4.17 -1.04 -6.73
CA PRO A 84 -4.43 -2.41 -6.25
C PRO A 84 -5.76 -2.54 -5.50
N THR A 85 -6.13 -1.52 -4.70
CA THR A 85 -7.43 -1.51 -4.01
C THR A 85 -8.58 -1.59 -5.02
N GLN A 86 -8.55 -0.84 -6.12
CA GLN A 86 -9.58 -0.90 -7.17
C GLN A 86 -9.69 -2.29 -7.82
N VAL A 87 -8.57 -2.97 -8.01
CA VAL A 87 -8.54 -4.29 -8.65
C VAL A 87 -9.00 -5.37 -7.70
N PHE A 88 -8.38 -5.47 -6.53
CA PHE A 88 -8.57 -6.58 -5.59
C PHE A 88 -9.80 -6.44 -4.68
N LEU A 89 -10.42 -5.26 -4.59
CA LEU A 89 -11.69 -5.09 -3.89
C LEU A 89 -12.87 -5.77 -4.61
N LYS A 90 -12.83 -5.89 -5.94
CA LYS A 90 -13.93 -6.46 -6.74
C LYS A 90 -14.40 -7.84 -6.23
N PRO A 91 -13.53 -8.87 -6.12
CA PRO A 91 -13.95 -10.16 -5.61
C PRO A 91 -14.43 -10.12 -4.14
N MET A 92 -13.88 -9.23 -3.30
CA MET A 92 -14.37 -9.07 -1.93
C MET A 92 -15.81 -8.54 -1.89
N VAL A 93 -16.18 -7.65 -2.82
CA VAL A 93 -17.56 -7.14 -2.96
C VAL A 93 -18.50 -8.27 -3.37
N GLU A 94 -18.11 -9.10 -4.33
CA GLU A 94 -18.90 -10.26 -4.77
C GLU A 94 -19.05 -11.30 -3.65
N GLN A 95 -18.00 -11.53 -2.87
CA GLN A 95 -17.99 -12.40 -1.68
C GLN A 95 -18.77 -11.81 -0.51
N LYS A 96 -19.08 -10.50 -0.50
CA LYS A 96 -19.64 -9.73 0.62
C LYS A 96 -18.80 -9.79 1.91
N THR A 97 -17.52 -10.07 1.79
CA THR A 97 -16.59 -10.15 2.91
C THR A 97 -15.17 -9.89 2.46
N GLY A 98 -14.39 -9.24 3.30
CA GLY A 98 -12.99 -8.94 3.02
C GLY A 98 -12.36 -7.97 4.02
N ALA A 99 -11.04 -7.84 3.94
CA ALA A 99 -10.30 -6.87 4.74
C ALA A 99 -9.18 -6.22 3.91
N ILE A 100 -9.07 -4.91 3.99
CA ILE A 100 -7.97 -4.16 3.38
C ILE A 100 -7.16 -3.48 4.48
N VAL A 101 -5.85 -3.64 4.43
CA VAL A 101 -4.91 -2.98 5.33
C VAL A 101 -3.92 -2.16 4.51
N ASN A 102 -3.96 -0.86 4.71
CA ASN A 102 -3.04 0.09 4.10
C ASN A 102 -1.91 0.45 5.06
N PHE A 103 -0.73 0.73 4.52
CA PHE A 103 0.42 1.17 5.30
C PHE A 103 0.57 2.69 5.21
N SER A 104 0.03 3.39 6.21
CA SER A 104 0.31 4.78 6.47
C SER A 104 1.70 4.94 7.13
N SER A 105 1.91 5.92 7.95
CA SER A 105 3.14 6.16 8.72
C SER A 105 2.87 7.18 9.82
N MET A 106 3.68 7.19 10.86
CA MET A 106 3.72 8.30 11.82
C MET A 106 4.02 9.65 11.13
N ALA A 107 4.68 9.65 9.98
CA ALA A 107 4.88 10.83 9.13
C ALA A 107 3.58 11.49 8.64
N ALA A 108 2.47 10.76 8.64
CA ALA A 108 1.15 11.31 8.30
C ALA A 108 0.57 12.21 9.41
N PHE A 109 1.01 12.03 10.65
CA PHE A 109 0.44 12.66 11.84
C PHE A 109 1.42 13.56 12.60
N ARG A 110 2.71 13.39 12.34
CA ARG A 110 3.79 14.18 12.94
C ARG A 110 4.65 14.80 11.86
N PRO A 111 4.95 16.09 11.92
CA PRO A 111 5.80 16.73 10.93
C PRO A 111 7.20 16.11 10.99
N MET A 112 7.59 15.54 9.86
CA MET A 112 8.94 15.03 9.65
C MET A 112 9.66 15.94 8.66
N THR A 113 10.86 16.35 9.00
CA THR A 113 11.68 17.18 8.11
C THR A 113 12.21 16.36 6.94
N ARG A 114 12.54 17.04 5.83
CA ARG A 114 13.25 16.50 4.68
C ARG A 114 12.48 15.53 3.78
N VAL A 115 11.36 14.97 4.18
CA VAL A 115 10.63 13.91 3.45
C VAL A 115 9.20 14.33 3.10
N ALA A 116 9.04 15.54 2.55
CA ALA A 116 7.74 16.16 2.30
C ALA A 116 6.81 15.30 1.43
N GLY A 117 7.31 14.71 0.34
CA GLY A 117 6.52 13.86 -0.57
C GLY A 117 6.02 12.60 0.11
N TYR A 118 6.90 11.94 0.88
CA TYR A 118 6.52 10.76 1.63
C TYR A 118 5.46 11.06 2.70
N ALA A 119 5.64 12.12 3.49
CA ALA A 119 4.69 12.52 4.52
C ALA A 119 3.32 12.86 3.92
N ALA A 120 3.29 13.63 2.81
CA ALA A 120 2.06 13.96 2.09
C ALA A 120 1.35 12.71 1.55
N ALA A 121 2.10 11.78 0.94
CA ALA A 121 1.54 10.51 0.46
C ALA A 121 0.93 9.68 1.59
N LYS A 122 1.62 9.56 2.72
CA LYS A 122 1.15 8.78 3.89
C LYS A 122 -0.06 9.43 4.57
N ALA A 123 -0.15 10.75 4.60
CA ALA A 123 -1.37 11.48 5.01
C ALA A 123 -2.52 11.21 4.04
N GLY A 124 -2.26 11.23 2.72
CA GLY A 124 -3.22 10.85 1.69
C GLY A 124 -3.73 9.42 1.86
N ILE A 125 -2.87 8.44 2.16
CA ILE A 125 -3.28 7.05 2.45
C ILE A 125 -4.18 6.98 3.69
N SER A 126 -3.91 7.74 4.75
CA SER A 126 -4.77 7.77 5.94
C SER A 126 -6.17 8.27 5.61
N ASN A 127 -6.27 9.37 4.85
CA ASN A 127 -7.55 9.92 4.40
C ASN A 127 -8.28 8.98 3.43
N PHE A 128 -7.56 8.42 2.45
CA PHE A 128 -8.09 7.43 1.51
C PHE A 128 -8.66 6.21 2.24
N THR A 129 -7.99 5.74 3.29
CA THR A 129 -8.47 4.62 4.11
C THR A 129 -9.80 4.94 4.78
N ALA A 130 -9.93 6.13 5.39
CA ALA A 130 -11.17 6.59 6.02
C ALA A 130 -12.31 6.75 5.00
N PHE A 131 -12.01 7.33 3.83
CA PHE A 131 -12.95 7.41 2.71
C PHE A 131 -13.41 6.03 2.30
N MET A 132 -12.50 5.08 2.03
CA MET A 132 -12.82 3.74 1.58
C MET A 132 -13.61 2.95 2.62
N ALA A 133 -13.30 3.06 3.91
CA ALA A 133 -14.07 2.41 4.98
C ALA A 133 -15.53 2.87 4.97
N THR A 134 -15.76 4.17 4.78
CA THR A 134 -17.11 4.74 4.71
C THR A 134 -17.83 4.36 3.42
N GLU A 135 -17.17 4.49 2.27
CA GLU A 135 -17.76 4.24 0.96
C GLU A 135 -18.14 2.75 0.79
N VAL A 136 -17.24 1.85 1.19
CA VAL A 136 -17.47 0.41 1.10
C VAL A 136 -18.63 0.00 2.01
N ALA A 137 -18.68 0.47 3.25
CA ALA A 137 -19.78 0.15 4.18
C ALA A 137 -21.14 0.63 3.65
N LYS A 138 -21.19 1.85 3.07
CA LYS A 138 -22.43 2.41 2.51
C LYS A 138 -22.90 1.72 1.25
N LYS A 139 -21.98 1.30 0.38
CA LYS A 139 -22.31 0.75 -0.95
C LYS A 139 -22.45 -0.77 -0.95
N PHE A 140 -21.67 -1.47 -0.13
CA PHE A 140 -21.55 -2.92 -0.18
C PHE A 140 -21.84 -3.63 1.14
N GLY A 141 -22.14 -2.87 2.22
CA GLY A 141 -22.48 -3.40 3.53
C GLY A 141 -21.26 -3.59 4.45
N GLU A 142 -21.50 -4.14 5.64
CA GLU A 142 -20.52 -4.15 6.74
C GLU A 142 -19.50 -5.29 6.68
N GLY A 143 -19.62 -6.19 5.71
CA GLY A 143 -18.77 -7.38 5.61
C GLY A 143 -17.35 -7.10 5.13
N ILE A 144 -17.08 -5.88 4.62
CA ILE A 144 -15.73 -5.49 4.13
C ILE A 144 -15.20 -4.36 5.01
N ARG A 145 -14.00 -4.53 5.53
CA ARG A 145 -13.35 -3.55 6.41
C ARG A 145 -12.10 -3.00 5.75
N VAL A 146 -11.89 -1.69 5.91
CA VAL A 146 -10.69 -1.01 5.40
C VAL A 146 -10.02 -0.26 6.55
N ASN A 147 -8.78 -0.60 6.85
CA ASN A 147 -8.01 -0.03 7.94
C ASN A 147 -6.62 0.37 7.47
N ALA A 148 -5.93 1.20 8.25
CA ALA A 148 -4.52 1.49 8.08
C ALA A 148 -3.75 1.24 9.36
N ILE A 149 -2.50 0.82 9.21
CA ILE A 149 -1.50 0.87 10.28
C ILE A 149 -0.54 2.02 9.98
N ALA A 150 -0.11 2.71 11.03
CA ALA A 150 0.82 3.84 10.93
C ALA A 150 2.10 3.54 11.74
N PRO A 151 3.02 2.76 11.18
CA PRO A 151 4.24 2.40 11.88
C PRO A 151 5.08 3.63 12.22
N GLY A 152 5.75 3.58 13.37
CA GLY A 152 6.84 4.46 13.73
C GLY A 152 8.18 3.91 13.22
N PHE A 153 9.25 4.27 13.92
CA PHE A 153 10.58 3.73 13.61
C PHE A 153 10.75 2.35 14.23
N PHE A 154 11.12 1.39 13.37
CA PHE A 154 11.57 0.07 13.81
C PHE A 154 13.04 -0.08 13.47
N LEU A 155 13.79 -0.76 14.33
CA LEU A 155 15.19 -1.09 14.04
C LEU A 155 15.22 -2.20 12.98
N THR A 156 15.57 -1.82 11.77
CA THR A 156 15.71 -2.72 10.61
C THR A 156 17.06 -2.51 9.95
N GLU A 157 17.42 -3.35 8.99
CA GLU A 157 18.64 -3.17 8.20
C GLU A 157 18.67 -1.81 7.47
N GLN A 158 17.50 -1.24 7.15
CA GLN A 158 17.38 0.08 6.51
C GLN A 158 17.72 1.24 7.46
N ASN A 159 17.62 1.05 8.78
CA ASN A 159 17.74 2.11 9.79
C ASN A 159 18.94 1.89 10.72
N ARG A 160 19.82 0.92 10.40
CA ARG A 160 21.07 0.65 11.11
C ARG A 160 22.20 1.52 10.63
#